data_caaea743d87da3ca97fa46d0ef264c05
#
_entry.id   caaea743d87da3ca97fa46d0ef264c05
#
_cell.length_a   1.000
_cell.length_b   1.000
_cell.length_c   1.000
_cell.angle_alpha   90.00
_cell.angle_beta   90.00
_cell.angle_gamma   90.00
#
_symmetry.space_group_name_H-M   'P 1'
#
loop_
_entity.id
_entity.type
_entity.pdbx_description
1 polymer ?
#
loop_
_entity_poly.entity_id
_entity_poly.type
_entity_poly.pdbx_seq_one_letter_code
_entity_poly.pdbx_strand_id
1 'polypeptide(L)'
;MTLALSSKEIETYRENGYLLRERLFTEDEMSNLRVSCDVVESQVKEAINTDRAREYHLDQNVFLDVDGYTVQLEHNKHLDRLRVVEPVDNLDERFDRLVDDARLATPARQLIGVSNLALWTAKLNFKSNGVGSGFGWHQDSPYWMHDCVHVDLLPNVMVNFDDSKVENGCLRVIRGSHKRGILPGTADGSQLGGFYTNPSLIDKNEEIAIEAAAGSVLFFDPHLIHGSGPNLSANPRRAIILTYQPADFEMLKRACVRNISV
;
A
#
# COMPACT_ATOMS: atom_id res chain seq x y z
N MET A 1 0.02 -15.80 19.67
CA MET A 1 -0.96 -15.16 18.78
C MET A 1 -1.33 -16.15 17.69
N THR A 2 -2.61 -16.33 17.37
CA THR A 2 -3.02 -17.20 16.27
C THR A 2 -2.76 -16.49 14.93
N LEU A 3 -2.16 -17.19 13.96
CA LEU A 3 -1.93 -16.65 12.61
C LEU A 3 -3.26 -16.45 11.86
N ALA A 4 -4.13 -17.45 11.96
CA ALA A 4 -5.44 -17.43 11.32
C ALA A 4 -6.36 -16.33 11.90
N LEU A 5 -7.21 -15.77 11.06
CA LEU A 5 -8.30 -14.90 11.47
C LEU A 5 -9.40 -15.70 12.18
N SER A 6 -9.90 -15.16 13.25
CA SER A 6 -11.12 -15.64 13.88
C SER A 6 -12.35 -15.29 13.03
N SER A 7 -13.47 -15.99 13.25
CA SER A 7 -14.73 -15.69 12.55
C SER A 7 -15.17 -14.24 12.76
N LYS A 8 -14.94 -13.66 13.95
CA LYS A 8 -15.26 -12.27 14.26
C LYS A 8 -14.39 -11.28 13.47
N GLU A 9 -13.09 -11.57 13.30
CA GLU A 9 -12.19 -10.73 12.49
C GLU A 9 -12.57 -10.75 11.01
N ILE A 10 -12.93 -11.93 10.48
CA ILE A 10 -13.43 -12.07 9.11
C ILE A 10 -14.73 -11.29 8.92
N GLU A 11 -15.65 -11.37 9.87
CA GLU A 11 -16.91 -10.61 9.87
C GLU A 11 -16.62 -9.10 9.91
N THR A 12 -15.72 -8.65 10.80
CA THR A 12 -15.28 -7.24 10.88
C THR A 12 -14.73 -6.73 9.54
N TYR A 13 -13.85 -7.52 8.89
CA TYR A 13 -13.33 -7.16 7.57
C TYR A 13 -14.44 -7.05 6.53
N ARG A 14 -15.34 -8.05 6.46
CA ARG A 14 -16.47 -8.06 5.51
C ARG A 14 -17.46 -6.92 5.74
N GLU A 15 -17.63 -6.51 6.99
CA GLU A 15 -18.53 -5.41 7.32
C GLU A 15 -17.93 -4.05 7.06
N ASN A 16 -16.70 -3.82 7.50
CA ASN A 16 -16.03 -2.51 7.47
C ASN A 16 -15.18 -2.27 6.21
N GLY A 17 -14.73 -3.34 5.54
CA GLY A 17 -13.76 -3.30 4.44
C GLY A 17 -12.32 -3.26 4.92
N TYR A 18 -12.09 -3.36 6.22
CA TYR A 18 -10.74 -3.40 6.79
C TYR A 18 -10.72 -4.11 8.16
N LEU A 19 -9.52 -4.54 8.53
CA LEU A 19 -9.20 -5.13 9.84
C LEU A 19 -7.81 -4.68 10.28
N LEU A 20 -7.69 -4.13 11.48
CA LEU A 20 -6.42 -3.80 12.10
C LEU A 20 -6.04 -4.88 13.13
N ARG A 21 -4.85 -5.45 13.00
CA ARG A 21 -4.18 -6.25 14.03
C ARG A 21 -3.01 -5.46 14.60
N GLU A 22 -3.11 -5.10 15.85
CA GLU A 22 -2.10 -4.28 16.50
C GLU A 22 -0.87 -5.10 16.91
N ARG A 23 0.31 -4.54 16.68
CA ARG A 23 1.60 -5.03 17.18
C ARG A 23 1.85 -6.52 16.90
N LEU A 24 1.62 -6.95 15.66
CA LEU A 24 1.95 -8.30 15.20
C LEU A 24 3.47 -8.53 15.12
N PHE A 25 4.22 -7.46 14.93
CA PHE A 25 5.66 -7.46 14.85
C PHE A 25 6.26 -6.73 16.05
N THR A 26 7.43 -7.17 16.47
CA THR A 26 8.19 -6.55 17.56
C THR A 26 8.92 -5.28 17.07
N GLU A 27 9.38 -4.45 18.02
CA GLU A 27 10.16 -3.26 17.69
C GLU A 27 11.51 -3.62 17.03
N ASP A 28 12.13 -4.73 17.41
CA ASP A 28 13.38 -5.21 16.77
C ASP A 28 13.15 -5.58 15.30
N GLU A 29 12.02 -6.25 14.98
CA GLU A 29 11.65 -6.53 13.60
C GLU A 29 11.40 -5.25 12.82
N MET A 30 10.70 -4.28 13.42
CA MET A 30 10.44 -2.98 12.78
C MET A 30 11.74 -2.19 12.58
N SER A 31 12.65 -2.22 13.54
CA SER A 31 13.97 -1.59 13.41
C SER A 31 14.75 -2.16 12.21
N ASN A 32 14.74 -3.49 12.05
CA ASN A 32 15.38 -4.14 10.90
C ASN A 32 14.73 -3.76 9.56
N LEU A 33 13.41 -3.63 9.51
CA LEU A 33 12.70 -3.22 8.28
C LEU A 33 12.89 -1.73 7.97
N ARG A 34 13.09 -0.88 8.96
CA ARG A 34 13.49 0.52 8.74
C ARG A 34 14.88 0.63 8.12
N VAL A 35 15.82 -0.24 8.50
CA VAL A 35 17.13 -0.33 7.82
C VAL A 35 16.95 -0.72 6.35
N SER A 36 16.01 -1.63 6.03
CA SER A 36 15.69 -1.95 4.63
C SER A 36 15.17 -0.73 3.87
N CYS A 37 14.34 0.11 4.50
CA CYS A 37 13.89 1.35 3.88
C CYS A 37 15.06 2.27 3.52
N ASP A 38 16.03 2.42 4.43
CA ASP A 38 17.19 3.29 4.21
C ASP A 38 18.09 2.74 3.08
N VAL A 39 18.28 1.41 3.03
CA VAL A 39 19.01 0.73 1.95
C VAL A 39 18.33 0.93 0.61
N VAL A 40 17.02 0.67 0.53
CA VAL A 40 16.24 0.83 -0.71
C VAL A 40 16.20 2.30 -1.13
N GLU A 41 16.03 3.24 -0.20
CA GLU A 41 16.07 4.67 -0.51
C GLU A 41 17.39 5.07 -1.18
N SER A 42 18.53 4.59 -0.64
CA SER A 42 19.84 4.87 -1.23
C SER A 42 19.99 4.27 -2.63
N GLN A 43 19.68 2.99 -2.80
CA GLN A 43 19.76 2.30 -4.09
C GLN A 43 18.88 2.95 -5.15
N VAL A 44 17.64 3.29 -4.79
CA VAL A 44 16.69 3.91 -5.70
C VAL A 44 17.16 5.30 -6.11
N LYS A 45 17.67 6.11 -5.17
CA LYS A 45 18.22 7.44 -5.47
C LYS A 45 19.42 7.37 -6.42
N GLU A 46 20.25 6.36 -6.30
CA GLU A 46 21.34 6.13 -7.26
C GLU A 46 20.80 5.75 -8.64
N ALA A 47 19.84 4.82 -8.70
CA ALA A 47 19.30 4.31 -9.95
C ALA A 47 18.55 5.38 -10.76
N ILE A 48 17.72 6.21 -10.11
CA ILE A 48 16.94 7.27 -10.79
C ILE A 48 17.80 8.42 -11.32
N ASN A 49 19.04 8.55 -10.85
CA ASN A 49 20.01 9.54 -11.35
C ASN A 49 20.84 9.02 -12.54
N THR A 50 20.46 7.89 -13.13
CA THR A 50 21.12 7.33 -14.32
C THR A 50 20.28 7.58 -15.57
N ASP A 51 20.90 7.44 -16.75
CA ASP A 51 20.25 7.50 -18.06
C ASP A 51 19.29 6.34 -18.34
N ARG A 52 19.22 5.34 -17.45
CA ARG A 52 18.27 4.23 -17.50
C ARG A 52 16.89 4.60 -16.97
N ALA A 53 16.80 5.66 -16.16
CA ALA A 53 15.54 6.11 -15.59
C ALA A 53 14.71 6.85 -16.64
N ARG A 54 13.46 6.45 -16.81
CA ARG A 54 12.49 7.08 -17.69
C ARG A 54 11.50 7.88 -16.87
N GLU A 55 11.64 9.20 -16.90
CA GLU A 55 10.70 10.11 -16.24
C GLU A 55 9.42 10.30 -17.05
N TYR A 56 8.28 10.35 -16.35
CA TYR A 56 7.01 10.79 -16.91
C TYR A 56 6.15 11.48 -15.82
N HIS A 57 5.17 12.24 -16.27
CA HIS A 57 4.28 13.02 -15.41
C HIS A 57 2.85 12.56 -15.58
N LEU A 58 2.14 12.47 -14.46
CA LEU A 58 0.70 12.29 -14.44
C LEU A 58 0.11 13.31 -13.47
N ASP A 59 -0.54 14.34 -14.02
CA ASP A 59 -0.94 15.55 -13.29
C ASP A 59 0.27 16.22 -12.58
N GLN A 60 0.21 16.39 -11.28
CA GLN A 60 1.29 16.96 -10.47
C GLN A 60 2.31 15.92 -9.98
N ASN A 61 2.13 14.66 -10.35
CA ASN A 61 2.98 13.59 -9.88
C ASN A 61 4.10 13.31 -10.87
N VAL A 62 5.31 13.16 -10.36
CA VAL A 62 6.51 12.77 -11.10
C VAL A 62 6.80 11.31 -10.82
N PHE A 63 6.90 10.53 -11.88
CA PHE A 63 7.23 9.11 -11.85
C PHE A 63 8.51 8.84 -12.64
N LEU A 64 9.26 7.85 -12.17
CA LEU A 64 10.42 7.32 -12.88
C LEU A 64 10.33 5.79 -12.92
N ASP A 65 10.37 5.23 -14.12
CA ASP A 65 10.54 3.80 -14.31
C ASP A 65 12.04 3.49 -14.47
N VAL A 66 12.56 2.58 -13.66
CA VAL A 66 13.95 2.15 -13.69
C VAL A 66 14.09 0.71 -13.21
N ASP A 67 14.89 -0.11 -13.88
CA ASP A 67 15.26 -1.47 -13.48
C ASP A 67 14.08 -2.39 -13.06
N GLY A 68 12.89 -2.16 -13.64
CA GLY A 68 11.69 -2.98 -13.40
C GLY A 68 10.85 -2.56 -12.19
N TYR A 69 11.11 -1.38 -11.62
CA TYR A 69 10.25 -0.74 -10.62
C TYR A 69 9.92 0.70 -11.00
N THR A 70 8.84 1.21 -10.45
CA THR A 70 8.40 2.60 -10.60
C THR A 70 8.62 3.35 -9.29
N VAL A 71 9.18 4.53 -9.39
CA VAL A 71 9.36 5.47 -8.28
C VAL A 71 8.41 6.64 -8.46
N GLN A 72 7.70 7.02 -7.41
CA GLN A 72 6.99 8.29 -7.35
C GLN A 72 7.75 9.22 -6.42
N LEU A 73 8.02 10.43 -6.89
CA LEU A 73 8.66 11.48 -6.09
C LEU A 73 7.62 12.33 -5.35
N GLU A 74 8.08 13.03 -4.31
CA GLU A 74 7.26 14.03 -3.63
C GLU A 74 6.97 15.23 -4.53
N HIS A 75 5.99 16.03 -4.15
CA HIS A 75 5.52 17.14 -4.97
C HIS A 75 6.41 18.38 -4.89
N ASN A 76 6.37 19.19 -5.95
CA ASN A 76 6.96 20.54 -6.03
C ASN A 76 8.48 20.55 -5.76
N LYS A 77 8.90 21.39 -4.81
CA LYS A 77 10.32 21.56 -4.45
C LYS A 77 10.98 20.38 -3.72
N HIS A 78 10.25 19.31 -3.47
CA HIS A 78 10.72 18.13 -2.75
C HIS A 78 10.93 16.91 -3.67
N LEU A 79 11.21 17.14 -4.95
CA LEU A 79 11.49 16.07 -5.93
C LEU A 79 12.76 15.24 -5.63
N ASP A 80 13.54 15.62 -4.63
CA ASP A 80 14.64 14.83 -4.09
C ASP A 80 14.19 13.75 -3.09
N ARG A 81 12.89 13.71 -2.75
CA ARG A 81 12.30 12.78 -1.78
C ARG A 81 11.46 11.73 -2.47
N LEU A 82 11.69 10.48 -2.06
CA LEU A 82 10.85 9.38 -2.49
C LEU A 82 9.51 9.43 -1.78
N ARG A 83 8.45 9.13 -2.50
CA ARG A 83 7.09 8.99 -2.00
C ARG A 83 6.62 7.55 -2.04
N VAL A 84 6.82 6.86 -3.17
CA VAL A 84 6.49 5.44 -3.38
C VAL A 84 7.56 4.77 -4.21
N VAL A 85 7.85 3.51 -3.91
CA VAL A 85 8.62 2.59 -4.75
C VAL A 85 7.80 1.31 -4.95
N GLU A 86 7.60 0.86 -6.20
CA GLU A 86 6.77 -0.30 -6.56
C GLU A 86 7.24 -0.99 -7.85
N PRO A 87 7.40 -2.32 -7.86
CA PRO A 87 7.43 -3.21 -6.72
C PRO A 87 8.76 -3.15 -5.97
N VAL A 88 8.75 -3.46 -4.67
CA VAL A 88 9.93 -3.30 -3.80
C VAL A 88 10.42 -4.63 -3.19
N ASP A 89 9.68 -5.72 -3.40
CA ASP A 89 9.92 -7.02 -2.78
C ASP A 89 11.35 -7.57 -3.02
N ASN A 90 11.93 -7.33 -4.18
CA ASN A 90 13.26 -7.84 -4.57
C ASN A 90 14.41 -6.83 -4.38
N LEU A 91 14.15 -5.65 -3.83
CA LEU A 91 15.18 -4.64 -3.61
C LEU A 91 15.96 -4.85 -2.30
N ASP A 92 15.38 -5.58 -1.35
CA ASP A 92 16.03 -5.98 -0.10
C ASP A 92 15.46 -7.35 0.35
N GLU A 93 16.34 -8.29 0.74
CA GLU A 93 15.95 -9.64 1.14
C GLU A 93 14.99 -9.71 2.34
N ARG A 94 14.98 -8.68 3.19
CA ARG A 94 14.05 -8.59 4.33
C ARG A 94 12.63 -8.29 3.86
N PHE A 95 12.46 -7.52 2.78
CA PHE A 95 11.17 -7.31 2.14
C PHE A 95 10.70 -8.57 1.40
N ASP A 96 11.61 -9.29 0.72
CA ASP A 96 11.25 -10.56 0.09
C ASP A 96 10.78 -11.60 1.14
N ARG A 97 11.50 -11.72 2.27
CA ARG A 97 11.06 -12.59 3.38
C ARG A 97 9.73 -12.15 4.00
N LEU A 98 9.47 -10.85 4.07
CA LEU A 98 8.22 -10.34 4.61
C LEU A 98 7.01 -10.74 3.76
N VAL A 99 7.18 -10.89 2.45
CA VAL A 99 6.13 -11.36 1.53
C VAL A 99 5.65 -12.76 1.92
N ASP A 100 6.53 -13.63 2.40
CA ASP A 100 6.20 -14.99 2.84
C ASP A 100 5.87 -15.08 4.35
N ASP A 101 5.76 -13.97 5.07
CA ASP A 101 5.47 -14.03 6.51
C ASP A 101 4.06 -14.56 6.76
N ALA A 102 3.96 -15.65 7.51
CA ALA A 102 2.70 -16.32 7.81
C ALA A 102 1.68 -15.44 8.57
N ARG A 103 2.16 -14.41 9.28
CA ARG A 103 1.30 -13.40 9.95
C ARG A 103 0.52 -12.54 8.95
N LEU A 104 1.02 -12.43 7.72
CA LEU A 104 0.43 -11.66 6.62
C LEU A 104 -0.30 -12.58 5.63
N ALA A 105 0.39 -13.63 5.17
CA ALA A 105 -0.11 -14.52 4.12
C ALA A 105 -1.29 -15.38 4.60
N THR A 106 -1.28 -15.90 5.84
CA THR A 106 -2.38 -16.73 6.34
C THR A 106 -3.71 -15.97 6.43
N PRO A 107 -3.77 -14.74 7.01
CA PRO A 107 -4.97 -13.91 6.94
C PRO A 107 -5.39 -13.58 5.51
N ALA A 108 -4.46 -13.16 4.65
CA ALA A 108 -4.78 -12.82 3.26
C ALA A 108 -5.42 -14.00 2.51
N ARG A 109 -4.88 -15.21 2.69
CA ARG A 109 -5.44 -16.46 2.14
C ARG A 109 -6.89 -16.69 2.58
N GLN A 110 -7.20 -16.45 3.86
CA GLN A 110 -8.55 -16.60 4.38
C GLN A 110 -9.51 -15.53 3.83
N LEU A 111 -9.04 -14.29 3.65
CA LEU A 111 -9.85 -13.20 3.10
C LEU A 111 -10.21 -13.44 1.64
N ILE A 112 -9.25 -13.95 0.85
CA ILE A 112 -9.50 -14.31 -0.55
C ILE A 112 -10.33 -15.61 -0.66
N GLY A 113 -10.17 -16.55 0.27
CA GLY A 113 -10.84 -17.85 0.25
C GLY A 113 -10.18 -18.88 -0.69
N VAL A 114 -8.86 -18.82 -0.83
CA VAL A 114 -8.07 -19.71 -1.71
C VAL A 114 -7.09 -20.56 -0.91
N SER A 115 -6.57 -21.64 -1.52
CA SER A 115 -5.58 -22.50 -0.89
C SER A 115 -4.16 -21.95 -1.02
N ASN A 116 -3.85 -21.33 -2.15
CA ASN A 116 -2.50 -20.86 -2.46
C ASN A 116 -2.56 -19.39 -2.91
N LEU A 117 -1.52 -18.64 -2.57
CA LEU A 117 -1.36 -17.23 -2.87
C LEU A 117 -0.17 -16.95 -3.77
N ALA A 118 -0.24 -15.85 -4.48
CA ALA A 118 0.89 -15.16 -5.09
C ALA A 118 0.90 -13.69 -4.67
N LEU A 119 2.01 -13.00 -4.92
CA LEU A 119 2.13 -11.57 -4.77
C LEU A 119 1.60 -10.89 -6.05
N TRP A 120 0.69 -9.93 -5.89
CA TRP A 120 0.27 -9.02 -6.96
C TRP A 120 1.27 -7.87 -7.10
N THR A 121 1.51 -7.16 -5.99
CA THR A 121 2.51 -6.09 -5.94
C THR A 121 2.97 -5.81 -4.49
N ALA A 122 4.08 -5.11 -4.35
CA ALA A 122 4.62 -4.63 -3.07
C ALA A 122 4.99 -3.15 -3.19
N LYS A 123 4.31 -2.28 -2.44
CA LYS A 123 4.53 -0.82 -2.44
C LYS A 123 5.19 -0.37 -1.14
N LEU A 124 6.34 0.27 -1.22
CA LEU A 124 6.94 0.96 -0.07
C LEU A 124 6.55 2.44 -0.12
N ASN A 125 5.85 2.88 0.91
CA ASN A 125 5.42 4.26 1.06
C ASN A 125 6.35 4.99 2.03
N PHE A 126 6.89 6.11 1.57
CA PHE A 126 7.63 7.06 2.38
C PHE A 126 6.73 8.27 2.65
N LYS A 127 6.60 8.67 3.90
CA LYS A 127 6.07 9.98 4.26
C LYS A 127 7.13 10.72 5.06
N SER A 128 7.97 11.46 4.35
CA SER A 128 9.05 12.23 4.95
C SER A 128 8.51 13.24 5.96
N ASN A 129 9.24 13.45 7.04
CA ASN A 129 8.89 14.40 8.10
C ASN A 129 8.71 15.81 7.56
N GLY A 130 7.58 16.44 7.89
CA GLY A 130 7.25 17.81 7.55
C GLY A 130 7.00 18.12 6.07
N VAL A 131 7.23 17.16 5.15
CA VAL A 131 7.08 17.35 3.71
C VAL A 131 6.27 16.27 2.99
N GLY A 132 6.11 15.10 3.61
CA GLY A 132 5.38 13.98 3.01
C GLY A 132 3.95 14.36 2.67
N SER A 133 3.62 14.35 1.38
CA SER A 133 2.30 14.73 0.88
C SER A 133 1.22 13.69 1.19
N GLY A 134 -0.03 14.13 1.19
CA GLY A 134 -1.18 13.23 1.34
C GLY A 134 -1.47 12.43 0.07
N PHE A 135 -2.26 11.38 0.23
CA PHE A 135 -2.93 10.69 -0.88
C PHE A 135 -4.41 11.03 -0.84
N GLY A 136 -4.95 11.51 -1.96
CA GLY A 136 -6.38 11.79 -2.07
C GLY A 136 -7.23 10.53 -1.92
N TRP A 137 -8.52 10.72 -1.76
CA TRP A 137 -9.47 9.62 -1.61
C TRP A 137 -9.57 8.80 -2.90
N HIS A 138 -9.26 7.51 -2.82
CA HIS A 138 -9.27 6.59 -3.94
C HIS A 138 -9.61 5.16 -3.49
N GLN A 139 -9.87 4.31 -4.46
CA GLN A 139 -9.88 2.86 -4.35
C GLN A 139 -8.66 2.34 -5.11
N ASP A 140 -8.09 1.20 -4.73
CA ASP A 140 -7.00 0.59 -5.49
C ASP A 140 -7.52 -0.16 -6.74
N SER A 141 -8.69 -0.74 -6.67
CA SER A 141 -9.29 -1.53 -7.74
C SER A 141 -9.39 -0.83 -9.10
N PRO A 142 -9.70 0.48 -9.22
CA PRO A 142 -9.70 1.16 -10.52
C PRO A 142 -8.33 1.19 -11.22
N TYR A 143 -7.24 1.14 -10.45
CA TYR A 143 -5.88 1.07 -11.02
C TYR A 143 -5.56 -0.29 -11.63
N TRP A 144 -6.24 -1.36 -11.18
CA TRP A 144 -5.91 -2.75 -11.51
C TRP A 144 -6.96 -3.47 -12.36
N MET A 145 -8.16 -2.91 -12.48
CA MET A 145 -9.28 -3.55 -13.16
C MET A 145 -9.04 -3.87 -14.64
N HIS A 146 -8.07 -3.21 -15.25
CA HIS A 146 -7.69 -3.45 -16.66
C HIS A 146 -6.52 -4.42 -16.80
N ASP A 147 -5.81 -4.72 -15.69
CA ASP A 147 -4.63 -5.58 -15.68
C ASP A 147 -4.95 -7.01 -15.23
N CYS A 148 -6.09 -7.23 -14.55
CA CYS A 148 -6.49 -8.56 -14.11
C CYS A 148 -8.01 -8.74 -14.08
N VAL A 149 -8.45 -10.01 -14.13
CA VAL A 149 -9.87 -10.40 -14.04
C VAL A 149 -10.34 -10.69 -12.62
N HIS A 150 -9.43 -10.66 -11.65
CA HIS A 150 -9.67 -11.06 -10.26
C HIS A 150 -9.44 -9.90 -9.27
N VAL A 151 -9.74 -8.67 -9.68
CA VAL A 151 -9.52 -7.45 -8.88
C VAL A 151 -10.21 -7.49 -7.52
N ASP A 152 -11.35 -8.19 -7.41
CA ASP A 152 -12.08 -8.39 -6.14
C ASP A 152 -11.34 -9.29 -5.15
N LEU A 153 -10.29 -9.99 -5.60
CA LEU A 153 -9.49 -10.94 -4.81
C LEU A 153 -8.08 -10.41 -4.50
N LEU A 154 -7.92 -9.09 -4.41
CA LEU A 154 -6.64 -8.40 -4.20
C LEU A 154 -6.61 -7.64 -2.86
N PRO A 155 -6.68 -8.32 -1.69
CA PRO A 155 -6.59 -7.64 -0.41
C PRO A 155 -5.22 -6.99 -0.24
N ASN A 156 -5.22 -5.78 0.26
CA ASN A 156 -4.04 -5.05 0.69
C ASN A 156 -3.68 -5.40 2.13
N VAL A 157 -2.41 -5.59 2.39
CA VAL A 157 -1.84 -5.86 3.71
C VAL A 157 -0.74 -4.85 4.00
N MET A 158 -1.08 -3.83 4.79
CA MET A 158 -0.17 -2.74 5.13
C MET A 158 0.50 -3.00 6.46
N VAL A 159 1.83 -3.08 6.47
CA VAL A 159 2.66 -3.16 7.68
C VAL A 159 3.21 -1.78 8.00
N ASN A 160 2.88 -1.25 9.18
CA ASN A 160 3.38 0.05 9.64
C ASN A 160 4.75 -0.12 10.29
N PHE A 161 5.79 0.45 9.70
CA PHE A 161 7.15 0.40 10.26
C PHE A 161 7.37 1.46 11.35
N ASP A 162 6.64 2.55 11.27
CA ASP A 162 6.62 3.63 12.24
C ASP A 162 5.21 3.78 12.84
N ASP A 163 5.10 4.46 13.98
CA ASP A 163 3.78 4.83 14.52
C ASP A 163 3.01 5.66 13.49
N SER A 164 1.76 5.32 13.29
CA SER A 164 0.86 5.96 12.34
C SER A 164 -0.22 6.72 13.11
N LYS A 165 -0.21 8.05 12.99
CA LYS A 165 -1.12 8.98 13.70
C LYS A 165 -1.70 10.00 12.74
N VAL A 166 -2.75 10.69 13.15
CA VAL A 166 -3.37 11.74 12.33
C VAL A 166 -2.34 12.80 11.92
N GLU A 167 -1.47 13.23 12.84
CA GLU A 167 -0.47 14.27 12.62
C GLU A 167 0.63 13.90 11.60
N ASN A 168 0.93 12.59 11.46
CA ASN A 168 1.91 12.12 10.46
C ASN A 168 1.26 11.45 9.23
N GLY A 169 -0.04 11.68 9.06
CA GLY A 169 -0.79 11.25 7.89
C GLY A 169 -1.11 9.76 7.88
N CYS A 170 -1.67 9.22 8.97
CA CYS A 170 -2.21 7.86 9.01
C CYS A 170 -3.19 7.59 7.88
N LEU A 171 -3.40 6.33 7.56
CA LEU A 171 -4.45 5.95 6.61
C LEU A 171 -5.81 6.37 7.18
N ARG A 172 -6.68 6.88 6.29
CA ARG A 172 -8.08 7.16 6.55
C ARG A 172 -8.92 6.35 5.60
N VAL A 173 -10.03 5.85 6.05
CA VAL A 173 -10.93 5.00 5.28
C VAL A 173 -12.36 5.52 5.38
N ILE A 174 -13.18 5.22 4.38
CA ILE A 174 -14.65 5.38 4.45
C ILE A 174 -15.20 3.99 4.74
N ARG A 175 -15.60 3.77 5.99
CA ARG A 175 -16.05 2.48 6.50
C ARG A 175 -17.20 1.92 5.65
N GLY A 176 -17.08 0.64 5.26
CA GLY A 176 -18.11 -0.06 4.50
C GLY A 176 -18.24 0.34 3.02
N SER A 177 -17.42 1.29 2.54
CA SER A 177 -17.49 1.77 1.15
C SER A 177 -17.19 0.70 0.11
N HIS A 178 -16.38 -0.32 0.45
CA HIS A 178 -16.05 -1.45 -0.44
C HIS A 178 -17.29 -2.22 -0.94
N LYS A 179 -18.37 -2.25 -0.16
CA LYS A 179 -19.66 -2.89 -0.54
C LYS A 179 -20.31 -2.28 -1.77
N ARG A 180 -19.85 -1.12 -2.20
CA ARG A 180 -20.34 -0.40 -3.38
C ARG A 180 -19.60 -0.79 -4.67
N GLY A 181 -18.60 -1.68 -4.57
CA GLY A 181 -17.74 -2.06 -5.69
C GLY A 181 -16.90 -0.90 -6.23
N ILE A 182 -16.51 -0.97 -7.49
CA ILE A 182 -15.72 0.06 -8.17
C ILE A 182 -16.59 1.30 -8.39
N LEU A 183 -16.10 2.44 -7.93
CA LEU A 183 -16.76 3.73 -8.06
C LEU A 183 -16.09 4.60 -9.13
N PRO A 184 -16.86 5.47 -9.81
CA PRO A 184 -16.28 6.38 -10.78
C PRO A 184 -15.31 7.37 -10.14
N GLY A 185 -14.23 7.66 -10.86
CA GLY A 185 -13.25 8.66 -10.49
C GLY A 185 -13.69 10.09 -10.76
N THR A 186 -12.78 11.04 -10.51
CA THR A 186 -12.98 12.44 -10.85
C THR A 186 -12.85 12.65 -12.35
N ALA A 187 -13.74 13.46 -12.92
CA ALA A 187 -13.70 13.81 -14.35
C ALA A 187 -12.89 15.08 -14.65
N ASP A 188 -12.34 15.73 -13.62
CA ASP A 188 -11.72 17.05 -13.73
C ASP A 188 -10.22 17.01 -14.09
N GLY A 189 -9.65 15.81 -14.26
CA GLY A 189 -8.23 15.64 -14.59
C GLY A 189 -7.26 16.10 -13.50
N SER A 190 -7.76 16.49 -12.34
CA SER A 190 -6.95 17.12 -11.31
C SER A 190 -6.06 16.16 -10.52
N GLN A 191 -6.32 14.86 -10.61
CA GLN A 191 -5.63 13.90 -9.75
C GLN A 191 -5.50 12.50 -10.37
N LEU A 192 -4.26 12.10 -10.66
CA LEU A 192 -3.87 10.77 -11.13
C LEU A 192 -4.76 10.24 -12.28
N GLY A 193 -4.95 11.06 -13.31
CA GLY A 193 -5.71 10.63 -14.50
C GLY A 193 -7.18 10.26 -14.25
N GLY A 194 -7.78 10.79 -13.18
CA GLY A 194 -9.17 10.50 -12.82
C GLY A 194 -9.37 9.27 -11.92
N PHE A 195 -8.31 8.66 -11.42
CA PHE A 195 -8.40 7.50 -10.51
C PHE A 195 -8.85 7.84 -9.09
N TYR A 196 -8.82 9.11 -8.68
CA TYR A 196 -9.38 9.48 -7.39
C TYR A 196 -10.90 9.39 -7.42
N THR A 197 -11.48 8.82 -6.35
CA THR A 197 -12.93 8.67 -6.21
C THR A 197 -13.62 10.02 -6.26
N ASN A 198 -14.70 10.13 -7.03
CA ASN A 198 -15.50 11.34 -7.11
C ASN A 198 -15.93 11.80 -5.70
N PRO A 199 -15.60 13.04 -5.28
CA PRO A 199 -15.87 13.52 -3.93
C PRO A 199 -17.34 13.46 -3.52
N SER A 200 -18.28 13.57 -4.46
CA SER A 200 -19.73 13.47 -4.19
C SER A 200 -20.18 12.09 -3.71
N LEU A 201 -19.33 11.07 -3.91
CA LEU A 201 -19.60 9.69 -3.52
C LEU A 201 -18.98 9.32 -2.16
N ILE A 202 -18.27 10.24 -1.52
CA ILE A 202 -17.55 10.02 -0.26
C ILE A 202 -18.42 10.47 0.91
N ASP A 203 -18.91 9.50 1.69
CA ASP A 203 -19.62 9.81 2.94
C ASP A 203 -18.63 10.09 4.07
N LYS A 204 -18.44 11.37 4.36
CA LYS A 204 -17.54 11.83 5.43
C LYS A 204 -17.98 11.46 6.84
N ASN A 205 -19.22 11.07 7.05
CA ASN A 205 -19.69 10.58 8.36
C ASN A 205 -19.14 9.19 8.70
N GLU A 206 -18.75 8.44 7.67
CA GLU A 206 -18.11 7.11 7.80
C GLU A 206 -16.57 7.17 7.74
N GLU A 207 -15.99 8.36 7.79
CA GLU A 207 -14.54 8.55 7.81
C GLU A 207 -13.93 8.11 9.14
N ILE A 208 -12.98 7.17 9.07
CA ILE A 208 -12.22 6.66 10.21
C ILE A 208 -10.73 6.90 9.96
N ALA A 209 -10.05 7.53 10.92
CA ALA A 209 -8.59 7.59 10.95
C ALA A 209 -8.06 6.30 11.57
N ILE A 210 -7.19 5.59 10.85
CA ILE A 210 -6.57 4.35 11.33
C ILE A 210 -5.24 4.69 11.99
N GLU A 211 -5.29 5.04 13.25
CA GLU A 211 -4.07 5.20 14.06
C GLU A 211 -3.57 3.83 14.50
N ALA A 212 -2.27 3.59 14.41
CA ALA A 212 -1.67 2.30 14.70
C ALA A 212 -0.23 2.45 15.19
N ALA A 213 0.17 1.66 16.17
CA ALA A 213 1.56 1.58 16.59
C ALA A 213 2.42 0.89 15.51
N ALA A 214 3.72 1.14 15.54
CA ALA A 214 4.68 0.39 14.74
C ALA A 214 4.52 -1.13 14.97
N GLY A 215 4.67 -1.93 13.91
CA GLY A 215 4.45 -3.37 13.93
C GLY A 215 2.98 -3.80 13.81
N SER A 216 2.05 -2.86 13.72
CA SER A 216 0.65 -3.16 13.43
C SER A 216 0.41 -3.41 11.95
N VAL A 217 -0.55 -4.28 11.64
CA VAL A 217 -0.91 -4.69 10.28
C VAL A 217 -2.36 -4.37 10.00
N LEU A 218 -2.59 -3.63 8.93
CA LEU A 218 -3.92 -3.30 8.42
C LEU A 218 -4.20 -4.11 7.15
N PHE A 219 -5.25 -4.93 7.20
CA PHE A 219 -5.81 -5.61 6.03
C PHE A 219 -6.96 -4.76 5.51
N PHE A 220 -6.99 -4.47 4.20
CA PHE A 220 -8.09 -3.70 3.62
C PHE A 220 -8.43 -4.13 2.20
N ASP A 221 -9.69 -3.96 1.87
CA ASP A 221 -10.30 -4.38 0.61
C ASP A 221 -9.86 -3.46 -0.55
N PRO A 222 -9.62 -3.97 -1.78
CA PRO A 222 -9.22 -3.15 -2.92
C PRO A 222 -10.28 -2.12 -3.33
N HIS A 223 -11.55 -2.34 -2.98
CA HIS A 223 -12.64 -1.40 -3.20
C HIS A 223 -12.89 -0.43 -2.05
N LEU A 224 -12.14 -0.54 -0.93
CA LEU A 224 -12.29 0.39 0.18
C LEU A 224 -11.81 1.78 -0.22
N ILE A 225 -12.68 2.79 -0.11
CA ILE A 225 -12.26 4.18 -0.30
C ILE A 225 -11.32 4.54 0.85
N HIS A 226 -10.10 4.91 0.49
CA HIS A 226 -9.09 5.30 1.45
C HIS A 226 -8.26 6.49 0.97
N GLY A 227 -7.52 7.08 1.88
CA GLY A 227 -6.64 8.21 1.61
C GLY A 227 -5.77 8.51 2.83
N SER A 228 -4.99 9.57 2.79
CA SER A 228 -4.19 9.98 3.94
C SER A 228 -3.84 11.45 3.87
N GLY A 229 -3.76 12.11 5.03
CA GLY A 229 -3.27 13.47 5.14
C GLY A 229 -1.75 13.58 4.91
N PRO A 230 -1.22 14.80 4.86
CA PRO A 230 0.22 15.03 4.83
C PRO A 230 0.87 14.63 6.16
N ASN A 231 2.18 14.42 6.14
CA ASN A 231 2.97 14.28 7.36
C ASN A 231 3.43 15.67 7.82
N LEU A 232 2.82 16.17 8.87
CA LEU A 232 3.15 17.47 9.48
C LEU A 232 4.06 17.32 10.71
N SER A 233 4.43 16.09 11.07
CA SER A 233 5.24 15.77 12.23
C SER A 233 6.74 15.87 11.95
N ALA A 234 7.54 15.82 13.01
CA ALA A 234 9.00 15.77 12.92
C ALA A 234 9.56 14.37 12.57
N ASN A 235 8.72 13.33 12.54
CA ASN A 235 9.14 11.96 12.32
C ASN A 235 8.65 11.44 10.97
N PRO A 236 9.42 10.59 10.26
CA PRO A 236 8.93 9.91 9.07
C PRO A 236 7.82 8.91 9.41
N ARG A 237 7.01 8.55 8.41
CA ARG A 237 6.07 7.45 8.52
C ARG A 237 6.21 6.53 7.31
N ARG A 238 6.85 5.40 7.52
CA ARG A 238 7.12 4.38 6.49
C ARG A 238 6.17 3.20 6.67
N ALA A 239 5.69 2.67 5.57
CA ALA A 239 4.88 1.46 5.55
C ALA A 239 5.07 0.72 4.24
N ILE A 240 5.01 -0.61 4.28
CA ILE A 240 4.91 -1.43 3.08
C ILE A 240 3.46 -1.91 2.93
N ILE A 241 2.97 -1.93 1.70
CA ILE A 241 1.68 -2.52 1.34
C ILE A 241 1.97 -3.69 0.41
N LEU A 242 1.69 -4.90 0.88
CA LEU A 242 1.70 -6.12 0.10
C LEU A 242 0.29 -6.40 -0.38
N THR A 243 0.09 -6.50 -1.68
CA THR A 243 -1.19 -6.93 -2.26
C THR A 243 -1.05 -8.36 -2.70
N TYR A 244 -1.83 -9.25 -2.10
CA TYR A 244 -1.86 -10.67 -2.45
C TYR A 244 -2.94 -10.96 -3.49
N GLN A 245 -2.75 -12.07 -4.20
CA GLN A 245 -3.68 -12.57 -5.22
C GLN A 245 -3.77 -14.10 -5.15
N PRO A 246 -4.75 -14.76 -5.81
CA PRO A 246 -4.70 -16.19 -6.02
C PRO A 246 -3.39 -16.60 -6.69
N ALA A 247 -2.91 -17.83 -6.42
CA ALA A 247 -1.67 -18.34 -7.00
C ALA A 247 -1.74 -18.41 -8.54
N ASP A 248 -0.56 -18.51 -9.15
CA ASP A 248 -0.35 -18.75 -10.58
C ASP A 248 -0.71 -17.56 -11.52
N PHE A 249 -1.03 -16.39 -10.97
CA PHE A 249 -1.13 -15.14 -11.74
C PHE A 249 0.17 -14.35 -11.68
N GLU A 250 0.51 -13.67 -12.78
CA GLU A 250 1.68 -12.79 -12.86
C GLU A 250 1.51 -11.56 -11.95
N MET A 251 2.63 -10.99 -11.53
CA MET A 251 2.67 -9.73 -10.79
C MET A 251 2.27 -8.55 -11.69
N LEU A 252 1.71 -7.51 -11.10
CA LEU A 252 1.26 -6.29 -11.81
C LEU A 252 2.33 -5.68 -12.74
N LYS A 253 3.57 -5.59 -12.26
CA LYS A 253 4.65 -4.88 -12.98
C LYS A 253 5.79 -5.80 -13.44
N ARG A 254 5.62 -7.10 -13.32
CA ARG A 254 6.62 -8.09 -13.74
C ARG A 254 5.93 -9.26 -14.42
N ALA A 255 6.45 -9.67 -15.58
CA ALA A 255 6.00 -10.88 -16.27
C ALA A 255 6.54 -12.14 -15.57
N CYS A 256 6.25 -12.28 -14.28
CA CYS A 256 6.60 -13.44 -13.47
C CYS A 256 5.55 -13.69 -12.38
N VAL A 257 5.43 -14.94 -11.97
CA VAL A 257 4.60 -15.37 -10.84
C VAL A 257 5.48 -15.43 -9.59
N ARG A 258 5.06 -14.77 -8.50
CA ARG A 258 5.69 -14.85 -7.18
C ARG A 258 4.73 -15.56 -6.23
N ASN A 259 4.73 -16.91 -6.26
CA ASN A 259 3.94 -17.71 -5.34
C ASN A 259 4.46 -17.57 -3.91
N ILE A 260 3.56 -17.66 -2.93
CA ILE A 260 3.85 -17.51 -1.50
C ILE A 260 4.19 -18.90 -0.92
N SER A 261 5.26 -18.95 -0.13
CA SER A 261 5.88 -20.21 0.33
C SER A 261 5.29 -20.76 1.64
N VAL A 262 4.33 -20.09 2.31
CA VAL A 262 3.77 -20.46 3.62
C VAL A 262 2.31 -20.88 3.56
#